data_6f4050fc138ba1279539c8f8facf00f4
#
_entry.id   6f4050fc138ba1279539c8f8facf00f4
#
_cell.length_a   1.000
_cell.length_b   1.000
_cell.length_c   1.000
_cell.angle_alpha   90.00
_cell.angle_beta   90.00
_cell.angle_gamma   90.00
#
_symmetry.space_group_name_H-M   'P 1'
#
loop_
_entity.id
_entity.type
_entity.pdbx_description
1 polymer ?
#
loop_
_entity_poly.entity_id
_entity_poly.type
_entity_poly.pdbx_seq_one_letter_code
_entity_poly.pdbx_strand_id
1 'polypeptide(L)'
;ARVGEAHLLDRVRPVGAGVASVSLKPPAPYVAPPDLPVRIRGGQFIVSSGLRLGKDLQDSFTVWGDSFSRESVTLTAASGNPSALLVSASGAAAGKASISIVNPAGQTPRIYVQALGEGGTVPVTLSADGYQDATVQVELSRTVVRLSPVQSSSLTLTPLSAPVQFTAQLAALNGSNSVQPLRAGAAPVVVQAMVSDAAVGAAAPSQLTFQPGDSAQALSFQPLAAGFTLLSLSVPAGFADPLSGRQQLITVSPLRLVFGTGLTVGKNLMRAVTISPSG
;
A
#
# COMPACT_ATOMS: atom_id res chain seq x y z
N ALA A 1 19.98 3.48 -69.70
CA ALA A 1 18.79 3.92 -68.95
C ALA A 1 19.01 3.53 -67.51
N ARG A 2 19.11 4.48 -66.56
CA ARG A 2 19.11 4.22 -65.12
C ARG A 2 17.67 3.95 -64.75
N VAL A 3 17.42 2.73 -64.27
CA VAL A 3 16.18 2.34 -63.63
C VAL A 3 16.18 3.07 -62.27
N GLY A 4 15.31 4.08 -62.11
CA GLY A 4 15.14 4.75 -60.83
C GLY A 4 14.59 3.76 -59.81
N GLU A 5 15.27 3.61 -58.68
CA GLU A 5 14.76 2.89 -57.52
C GLU A 5 13.58 3.68 -56.96
N ALA A 6 12.35 3.22 -57.20
CA ALA A 6 11.17 3.74 -56.52
C ALA A 6 11.05 3.00 -55.16
N HIS A 7 11.48 3.67 -54.10
CA HIS A 7 11.19 3.21 -52.75
C HIS A 7 9.75 3.55 -52.39
N LEU A 8 8.82 2.62 -52.60
CA LEU A 8 7.49 2.71 -52.05
C LEU A 8 7.51 2.23 -50.61
N LEU A 9 7.59 3.15 -49.67
CA LEU A 9 7.45 2.83 -48.24
C LEU A 9 5.96 2.73 -47.92
N ASP A 10 5.40 1.55 -48.10
CA ASP A 10 4.04 1.28 -47.62
C ASP A 10 4.09 0.74 -46.19
N ARG A 11 3.22 1.26 -45.32
CA ARG A 11 3.17 0.89 -43.92
C ARG A 11 2.07 -0.14 -43.70
N VAL A 12 2.47 -1.35 -43.28
CA VAL A 12 1.51 -2.35 -42.83
C VAL A 12 1.11 -2.06 -41.38
N ARG A 13 -0.16 -1.79 -41.15
CA ARG A 13 -0.71 -1.63 -39.79
C ARG A 13 -1.34 -2.95 -39.37
N PRO A 14 -0.79 -3.65 -38.37
CA PRO A 14 -1.39 -4.87 -37.85
C PRO A 14 -2.68 -4.55 -37.08
N VAL A 15 -3.73 -5.36 -37.29
CA VAL A 15 -5.05 -5.23 -36.64
C VAL A 15 -5.23 -6.27 -35.53
N GLY A 16 -4.44 -7.36 -35.54
CA GLY A 16 -4.50 -8.41 -34.55
C GLY A 16 -3.26 -9.31 -34.59
N ALA A 17 -3.05 -10.10 -33.56
CA ALA A 17 -1.98 -11.09 -33.53
C ALA A 17 -2.29 -12.26 -34.47
N GLY A 18 -1.26 -12.80 -35.11
CA GLY A 18 -1.40 -13.92 -36.03
C GLY A 18 -0.34 -13.98 -37.11
N VAL A 19 -0.61 -14.75 -38.17
CA VAL A 19 0.23 -14.81 -39.36
C VAL A 19 -0.58 -14.27 -40.54
N ALA A 20 -0.03 -13.27 -41.19
CA ALA A 20 -0.57 -12.71 -42.42
C ALA A 20 0.44 -12.92 -43.56
N SER A 21 -0.02 -12.92 -44.81
CA SER A 21 0.82 -12.92 -45.98
C SER A 21 0.59 -11.61 -46.76
N VAL A 22 1.67 -10.93 -47.10
CA VAL A 22 1.62 -9.74 -47.98
C VAL A 22 2.05 -10.20 -49.36
N SER A 23 1.13 -10.11 -50.34
CA SER A 23 1.39 -10.40 -51.75
C SER A 23 1.43 -9.10 -52.57
N LEU A 24 2.36 -9.01 -53.49
CA LEU A 24 2.53 -7.91 -54.37
C LEU A 24 2.03 -8.29 -55.80
N LYS A 25 1.16 -7.52 -56.37
CA LYS A 25 0.70 -7.69 -57.76
C LYS A 25 1.34 -6.61 -58.64
N PRO A 26 2.52 -6.86 -59.21
CA PRO A 26 3.20 -5.86 -60.03
C PRO A 26 2.51 -5.72 -61.38
N PRO A 27 2.63 -4.54 -62.02
CA PRO A 27 2.21 -4.38 -63.42
C PRO A 27 3.18 -5.11 -64.37
N ALA A 28 2.68 -5.45 -65.56
CA ALA A 28 3.56 -5.99 -66.61
C ALA A 28 4.65 -4.96 -67.00
N PRO A 29 5.88 -5.37 -67.28
CA PRO A 29 6.41 -6.74 -67.46
C PRO A 29 7.04 -7.36 -66.18
N TYR A 30 6.79 -6.81 -64.98
CA TYR A 30 7.41 -7.29 -63.75
C TYR A 30 6.77 -8.62 -63.28
N VAL A 31 7.61 -9.50 -62.76
CA VAL A 31 7.16 -10.78 -62.16
C VAL A 31 6.90 -10.55 -60.67
N ALA A 32 5.80 -11.09 -60.17
CA ALA A 32 5.48 -11.03 -58.75
C ALA A 32 6.54 -11.72 -57.90
N PRO A 33 7.06 -11.10 -56.82
CA PRO A 33 7.90 -11.79 -55.88
C PRO A 33 7.07 -12.82 -55.07
N PRO A 34 7.71 -13.79 -54.39
CA PRO A 34 6.98 -14.66 -53.48
C PRO A 34 6.35 -13.86 -52.35
N ASP A 35 5.23 -14.36 -51.85
CA ASP A 35 4.51 -13.78 -50.73
C ASP A 35 5.41 -13.62 -49.50
N LEU A 36 5.32 -12.46 -48.82
CA LEU A 36 6.05 -12.19 -47.62
C LEU A 36 5.22 -12.60 -46.40
N PRO A 37 5.60 -13.67 -45.67
CA PRO A 37 4.92 -14.01 -44.43
C PRO A 37 5.25 -12.99 -43.33
N VAL A 38 4.24 -12.42 -42.72
CA VAL A 38 4.36 -11.46 -41.62
C VAL A 38 3.76 -12.08 -40.36
N ARG A 39 4.60 -12.27 -39.34
CA ARG A 39 4.14 -12.67 -38.01
C ARG A 39 3.89 -11.47 -37.15
N ILE A 40 2.65 -11.34 -36.72
CA ILE A 40 2.21 -10.27 -35.81
C ILE A 40 2.12 -10.88 -34.42
N ARG A 41 2.96 -10.44 -33.51
CA ARG A 41 2.89 -10.83 -32.10
C ARG A 41 1.91 -9.92 -31.40
N GLY A 42 1.04 -10.51 -30.54
CA GLY A 42 0.22 -9.72 -29.63
C GLY A 42 1.11 -8.97 -28.62
N GLY A 43 0.72 -7.79 -28.24
CA GLY A 43 1.33 -7.06 -27.14
C GLY A 43 1.28 -7.89 -25.84
N GLN A 44 2.18 -7.64 -24.93
CA GLN A 44 2.22 -8.29 -23.62
C GLN A 44 2.02 -7.27 -22.52
N PHE A 45 1.33 -7.69 -21.46
CA PHE A 45 1.26 -6.94 -20.22
C PHE A 45 2.41 -7.37 -19.29
N ILE A 46 3.04 -6.37 -18.66
CA ILE A 46 3.98 -6.55 -17.57
C ILE A 46 3.29 -6.00 -16.33
N VAL A 47 3.13 -6.83 -15.33
CA VAL A 47 2.43 -6.51 -14.08
C VAL A 47 3.27 -6.89 -12.88
N SER A 48 3.17 -6.12 -11.81
CA SER A 48 3.75 -6.52 -10.53
C SER A 48 2.95 -7.69 -9.95
N SER A 49 3.64 -8.70 -9.46
CA SER A 49 3.06 -9.89 -8.83
C SER A 49 3.11 -9.81 -7.30
N GLY A 50 2.31 -10.64 -6.63
CA GLY A 50 2.42 -10.87 -5.18
C GLY A 50 1.68 -9.86 -4.31
N LEU A 51 0.52 -9.39 -4.74
CA LEU A 51 -0.35 -8.58 -3.90
C LEU A 51 -0.99 -9.43 -2.80
N ARG A 52 -0.84 -9.00 -1.55
CA ARG A 52 -1.60 -9.51 -0.41
C ARG A 52 -2.46 -8.39 0.16
N LEU A 53 -3.73 -8.66 0.33
CA LEU A 53 -4.74 -7.66 0.65
C LEU A 53 -5.57 -8.09 1.85
N GLY A 54 -5.67 -7.22 2.86
CA GLY A 54 -6.56 -7.44 4.00
C GLY A 54 -8.03 -7.24 3.62
N LYS A 55 -8.94 -8.00 4.25
CA LYS A 55 -10.39 -7.81 4.09
C LYS A 55 -10.77 -6.36 4.36
N ASP A 56 -11.65 -5.80 3.54
CA ASP A 56 -12.08 -4.41 3.55
C ASP A 56 -10.97 -3.37 3.30
N LEU A 57 -9.76 -3.82 2.92
CA LEU A 57 -8.68 -2.92 2.49
C LEU A 57 -8.58 -2.87 0.96
N GLN A 58 -7.80 -1.91 0.48
CA GLN A 58 -7.48 -1.77 -0.93
C GLN A 58 -5.99 -1.58 -1.14
N ASP A 59 -5.55 -1.96 -2.33
CA ASP A 59 -4.20 -1.72 -2.83
C ASP A 59 -4.26 -1.50 -4.34
N SER A 60 -3.15 -1.25 -4.98
CA SER A 60 -3.11 -1.04 -6.42
C SER A 60 -1.85 -1.60 -7.05
N PHE A 61 -1.96 -1.97 -8.30
CA PHE A 61 -0.82 -2.33 -9.13
C PHE A 61 -0.82 -1.54 -10.43
N THR A 62 0.36 -1.39 -11.00
CA THR A 62 0.57 -0.68 -12.25
C THR A 62 0.69 -1.70 -13.38
N VAL A 63 0.11 -1.38 -14.53
CA VAL A 63 0.15 -2.21 -15.72
C VAL A 63 1.02 -1.53 -16.77
N TRP A 64 2.02 -2.23 -17.30
CA TRP A 64 2.80 -1.81 -18.48
C TRP A 64 2.44 -2.68 -19.66
N GLY A 65 2.51 -2.12 -20.87
CA GLY A 65 2.29 -2.84 -22.11
C GLY A 65 3.22 -2.34 -23.20
N ASP A 66 3.60 -3.23 -24.11
CA ASP A 66 4.59 -2.96 -25.17
C ASP A 66 4.27 -1.73 -26.04
N SER A 67 2.97 -1.42 -26.22
CA SER A 67 2.51 -0.32 -27.07
C SER A 67 1.98 0.90 -26.30
N PHE A 68 1.97 0.87 -24.96
CA PHE A 68 1.41 1.98 -24.16
C PHE A 68 2.11 3.32 -24.40
N SER A 69 3.37 3.31 -24.84
CA SER A 69 4.11 4.52 -25.16
C SER A 69 3.70 5.17 -26.48
N ARG A 70 2.98 4.46 -27.35
CA ARG A 70 2.72 4.85 -28.75
C ARG A 70 1.25 5.06 -29.06
N GLU A 71 0.37 4.30 -28.44
CA GLU A 71 -1.05 4.26 -28.77
C GLU A 71 -1.92 4.31 -27.51
N SER A 72 -3.13 4.86 -27.67
CA SER A 72 -4.16 4.75 -26.64
C SER A 72 -4.72 3.33 -26.65
N VAL A 73 -4.81 2.69 -25.49
CA VAL A 73 -5.27 1.31 -25.33
C VAL A 73 -6.42 1.26 -24.34
N THR A 74 -7.53 0.62 -24.72
CA THR A 74 -8.61 0.31 -23.78
C THR A 74 -8.29 -0.98 -23.04
N LEU A 75 -7.94 -0.84 -21.76
CA LEU A 75 -7.63 -1.96 -20.87
C LEU A 75 -8.88 -2.36 -20.09
N THR A 76 -9.22 -3.63 -20.10
CA THR A 76 -10.24 -4.22 -19.24
C THR A 76 -9.58 -5.03 -18.12
N ALA A 77 -9.99 -4.79 -16.88
CA ALA A 77 -9.61 -5.58 -15.73
C ALA A 77 -10.85 -6.24 -15.12
N ALA A 78 -10.81 -7.54 -14.90
CA ALA A 78 -11.93 -8.31 -14.36
C ALA A 78 -11.48 -9.20 -13.20
N SER A 79 -12.28 -9.20 -12.12
CA SER A 79 -12.07 -10.11 -10.98
C SER A 79 -12.59 -11.50 -11.29
N GLY A 80 -11.80 -12.53 -11.00
CA GLY A 80 -12.23 -13.93 -11.11
C GLY A 80 -13.22 -14.35 -10.01
N ASN A 81 -13.36 -13.57 -8.94
CA ASN A 81 -14.35 -13.78 -7.88
C ASN A 81 -14.85 -12.43 -7.33
N PRO A 82 -15.87 -11.81 -7.95
CA PRO A 82 -16.37 -10.50 -7.52
C PRO A 82 -17.01 -10.48 -6.13
N SER A 83 -17.39 -11.63 -5.57
CA SER A 83 -17.88 -11.70 -4.20
C SER A 83 -16.78 -11.59 -3.14
N ALA A 84 -15.52 -11.82 -3.53
CA ALA A 84 -14.35 -11.76 -2.65
C ALA A 84 -13.40 -10.60 -2.95
N LEU A 85 -13.33 -10.15 -4.22
CA LEU A 85 -12.44 -9.08 -4.68
C LEU A 85 -13.12 -8.25 -5.77
N LEU A 86 -13.04 -6.93 -5.66
CA LEU A 86 -13.49 -5.99 -6.70
C LEU A 86 -12.30 -5.26 -7.31
N VAL A 87 -12.50 -4.72 -8.52
CA VAL A 87 -11.53 -3.88 -9.23
C VAL A 87 -12.06 -2.47 -9.42
N SER A 88 -11.18 -1.46 -9.40
CA SER A 88 -11.54 -0.06 -9.59
C SER A 88 -10.46 0.69 -10.38
N ALA A 89 -10.86 1.70 -11.11
CA ALA A 89 -9.96 2.64 -11.77
C ALA A 89 -9.43 3.74 -10.82
N SER A 90 -10.02 3.86 -9.61
CA SER A 90 -9.68 4.90 -8.64
C SER A 90 -9.77 4.35 -7.22
N GLY A 91 -8.81 4.73 -6.36
CA GLY A 91 -8.85 4.39 -4.94
C GLY A 91 -9.98 5.07 -4.15
N ALA A 92 -10.61 6.11 -4.71
CA ALA A 92 -11.73 6.82 -4.10
C ALA A 92 -13.10 6.29 -4.54
N ALA A 93 -13.16 5.38 -5.51
CA ALA A 93 -14.41 4.83 -6.05
C ALA A 93 -14.60 3.37 -5.59
N ALA A 94 -15.84 3.01 -5.25
CA ALA A 94 -16.20 1.63 -4.99
C ALA A 94 -15.94 0.76 -6.21
N GLY A 95 -15.35 -0.41 -5.99
CA GLY A 95 -14.98 -1.35 -7.03
C GLY A 95 -16.19 -2.05 -7.66
N LYS A 96 -15.94 -2.68 -8.79
CA LYS A 96 -16.89 -3.46 -9.60
C LYS A 96 -16.30 -4.82 -9.92
N ALA A 97 -17.11 -5.73 -10.45
CA ALA A 97 -16.64 -7.03 -10.94
C ALA A 97 -15.62 -6.87 -12.07
N SER A 98 -15.81 -5.87 -12.94
CA SER A 98 -14.90 -5.50 -14.02
C SER A 98 -14.94 -4.00 -14.28
N ILE A 99 -13.86 -3.48 -14.85
CA ILE A 99 -13.72 -2.09 -15.29
C ILE A 99 -13.05 -2.05 -16.64
N SER A 100 -13.35 -1.01 -17.42
CA SER A 100 -12.62 -0.66 -18.64
C SER A 100 -12.03 0.74 -18.47
N ILE A 101 -10.76 0.88 -18.79
CA ILE A 101 -9.99 2.14 -18.68
C ILE A 101 -9.41 2.45 -20.05
N VAL A 102 -9.70 3.63 -20.57
CA VAL A 102 -8.98 4.16 -21.72
C VAL A 102 -7.66 4.73 -21.23
N ASN A 103 -6.56 4.05 -21.56
CA ASN A 103 -5.21 4.49 -21.24
C ASN A 103 -4.64 5.30 -22.41
N PRO A 104 -4.43 6.63 -22.26
CA PRO A 104 -3.79 7.44 -23.30
C PRO A 104 -2.35 6.97 -23.58
N ALA A 105 -1.87 7.24 -24.80
CA ALA A 105 -0.48 6.98 -25.17
C ALA A 105 0.50 7.66 -24.18
N GLY A 106 1.55 6.93 -23.79
CA GLY A 106 2.56 7.40 -22.85
C GLY A 106 2.16 7.33 -21.36
N GLN A 107 0.97 6.83 -21.05
CA GLN A 107 0.49 6.67 -19.68
C GLN A 107 0.62 5.21 -19.23
N THR A 108 0.72 5.04 -17.91
CA THR A 108 0.76 3.73 -17.26
C THR A 108 -0.44 3.60 -16.33
N PRO A 109 -1.45 2.80 -16.68
CA PRO A 109 -2.66 2.72 -15.89
C PRO A 109 -2.41 2.03 -14.56
N ARG A 110 -3.11 2.52 -13.53
CA ARG A 110 -3.14 1.91 -12.20
C ARG A 110 -4.50 1.27 -11.97
N ILE A 111 -4.49 0.00 -11.58
CA ILE A 111 -5.69 -0.75 -11.20
C ILE A 111 -5.71 -0.88 -9.68
N TYR A 112 -6.82 -0.48 -9.07
CA TYR A 112 -7.08 -0.68 -7.66
C TYR A 112 -7.84 -1.98 -7.45
N VAL A 113 -7.47 -2.72 -6.42
CA VAL A 113 -8.14 -3.94 -5.98
C VAL A 113 -8.67 -3.74 -4.57
N GLN A 114 -9.90 -4.20 -4.33
CA GLN A 114 -10.64 -3.99 -3.08
C GLN A 114 -11.13 -5.33 -2.55
N ALA A 115 -10.60 -5.78 -1.41
CA ALA A 115 -10.97 -7.05 -0.82
C ALA A 115 -12.32 -6.97 -0.11
N LEU A 116 -13.16 -7.97 -0.34
CA LEU A 116 -14.40 -8.26 0.41
C LEU A 116 -14.24 -9.52 1.25
N GLY A 117 -13.40 -10.46 0.82
CA GLY A 117 -13.10 -11.72 1.48
C GLY A 117 -11.83 -11.69 2.32
N GLU A 118 -11.57 -12.74 3.09
CA GLU A 118 -10.45 -12.84 4.04
C GLU A 118 -9.58 -14.09 3.86
N GLY A 119 -9.64 -14.75 2.72
CA GLY A 119 -8.82 -15.95 2.46
C GLY A 119 -8.84 -16.39 1.02
N GLY A 120 -7.84 -17.18 0.66
CA GLY A 120 -7.64 -17.67 -0.69
C GLY A 120 -6.95 -16.68 -1.62
N THR A 121 -6.90 -17.04 -2.90
CA THR A 121 -6.28 -16.22 -3.94
C THR A 121 -7.30 -15.98 -5.04
N VAL A 122 -7.42 -14.73 -5.47
CA VAL A 122 -8.35 -14.33 -6.53
C VAL A 122 -7.53 -13.83 -7.73
N PRO A 123 -7.72 -14.41 -8.93
CA PRO A 123 -7.10 -13.90 -10.14
C PRO A 123 -7.81 -12.62 -10.62
N VAL A 124 -7.05 -11.63 -11.03
CA VAL A 124 -7.52 -10.47 -11.79
C VAL A 124 -7.00 -10.61 -13.21
N THR A 125 -7.89 -10.78 -14.18
CA THR A 125 -7.55 -10.89 -15.58
C THR A 125 -7.52 -9.52 -16.23
N LEU A 126 -6.47 -9.26 -16.99
CA LEU A 126 -6.27 -8.05 -17.79
C LEU A 126 -6.39 -8.43 -19.26
N SER A 127 -7.18 -7.69 -20.03
CA SER A 127 -7.33 -7.89 -21.46
C SER A 127 -7.37 -6.55 -22.20
N ALA A 128 -6.89 -6.51 -23.43
CA ALA A 128 -7.02 -5.40 -24.37
C ALA A 128 -6.87 -5.93 -25.80
N ASP A 129 -7.46 -5.20 -26.76
CA ASP A 129 -7.36 -5.56 -28.16
C ASP A 129 -5.91 -5.59 -28.62
N GLY A 130 -5.52 -6.69 -29.26
CA GLY A 130 -4.16 -6.92 -29.76
C GLY A 130 -3.15 -7.36 -28.69
N TYR A 131 -3.57 -7.57 -27.45
CA TYR A 131 -2.74 -8.06 -26.35
C TYR A 131 -3.08 -9.50 -25.98
N GLN A 132 -2.12 -10.21 -25.42
CA GLN A 132 -2.36 -11.47 -24.74
C GLN A 132 -2.88 -11.17 -23.33
N ASP A 133 -3.90 -11.91 -22.90
CA ASP A 133 -4.43 -11.77 -21.54
C ASP A 133 -3.34 -12.04 -20.50
N ALA A 134 -3.34 -11.27 -19.45
CA ALA A 134 -2.47 -11.47 -18.30
C ALA A 134 -3.30 -11.61 -17.02
N THR A 135 -2.74 -12.30 -16.04
CA THR A 135 -3.41 -12.53 -14.76
C THR A 135 -2.52 -12.09 -13.61
N VAL A 136 -3.08 -11.32 -12.71
CA VAL A 136 -2.48 -10.93 -11.42
C VAL A 136 -3.15 -11.74 -10.32
N GLN A 137 -2.37 -12.46 -9.53
CA GLN A 137 -2.89 -13.19 -8.38
C GLN A 137 -2.90 -12.28 -7.15
N VAL A 138 -4.07 -12.12 -6.53
CA VAL A 138 -4.27 -11.34 -5.31
C VAL A 138 -4.58 -12.29 -4.17
N GLU A 139 -3.68 -12.40 -3.20
CA GLU A 139 -3.88 -13.19 -2.00
C GLU A 139 -4.72 -12.39 -1.00
N LEU A 140 -5.83 -12.96 -0.55
CA LEU A 140 -6.71 -12.36 0.45
C LEU A 140 -6.33 -12.84 1.84
N SER A 141 -6.41 -11.96 2.82
CA SER A 141 -6.02 -12.20 4.20
C SER A 141 -6.97 -11.46 5.14
N ARG A 142 -6.94 -11.82 6.42
CA ARG A 142 -7.62 -11.04 7.46
C ARG A 142 -6.91 -9.70 7.65
N THR A 143 -7.65 -8.70 8.08
CA THR A 143 -7.12 -7.38 8.41
C THR A 143 -6.71 -7.30 9.87
N VAL A 144 -5.64 -6.57 10.14
CA VAL A 144 -5.18 -6.24 11.49
C VAL A 144 -5.08 -4.74 11.67
N VAL A 145 -5.21 -4.29 12.91
CA VAL A 145 -4.82 -2.94 13.35
C VAL A 145 -3.57 -3.08 14.21
N ARG A 146 -2.54 -2.33 13.89
CA ARG A 146 -1.28 -2.35 14.65
C ARG A 146 -0.84 -0.94 15.04
N LEU A 147 -0.16 -0.86 16.18
CA LEU A 147 0.51 0.34 16.68
C LEU A 147 1.90 0.45 16.04
N SER A 148 2.33 1.66 15.68
CA SER A 148 3.65 1.96 15.13
C SER A 148 4.11 3.36 15.59
N PRO A 149 5.39 3.57 15.91
CA PRO A 149 6.41 2.54 16.11
C PRO A 149 6.17 1.75 17.40
N VAL A 150 6.59 0.48 17.43
CA VAL A 150 6.61 -0.32 18.65
C VAL A 150 8.03 -0.80 18.89
N GLN A 151 8.53 -0.58 20.09
CA GLN A 151 9.85 -1.06 20.50
C GLN A 151 9.73 -2.48 21.09
N SER A 152 10.73 -3.30 20.84
CA SER A 152 10.82 -4.65 21.43
C SER A 152 11.06 -4.61 22.95
N SER A 153 11.56 -3.48 23.46
CA SER A 153 11.74 -3.19 24.88
C SER A 153 10.73 -2.17 25.38
N SER A 154 10.69 -1.95 26.69
CA SER A 154 9.91 -0.85 27.27
C SER A 154 10.39 0.50 26.75
N LEU A 155 9.44 1.37 26.40
CA LEU A 155 9.69 2.77 26.16
C LEU A 155 9.81 3.49 27.52
N THR A 156 10.99 4.08 27.80
CA THR A 156 11.24 4.76 29.07
C THR A 156 11.04 6.27 28.94
N LEU A 157 10.21 6.81 29.80
CA LEU A 157 9.83 8.24 29.86
C LEU A 157 9.97 8.75 31.30
N THR A 158 9.76 10.04 31.49
CA THR A 158 9.55 10.69 32.78
C THR A 158 8.22 11.46 32.77
N PRO A 159 7.66 11.84 33.92
CA PRO A 159 6.42 12.64 33.94
C PRO A 159 6.52 14.01 33.22
N LEU A 160 7.76 14.51 33.01
CA LEU A 160 8.00 15.76 32.27
C LEU A 160 8.35 15.53 30.79
N SER A 161 8.38 14.27 30.32
CA SER A 161 8.60 14.01 28.90
C SER A 161 7.47 14.55 28.05
N ALA A 162 7.81 15.08 26.88
CA ALA A 162 6.81 15.48 25.89
C ALA A 162 5.96 14.28 25.46
N PRO A 163 4.71 14.49 24.98
CA PRO A 163 3.88 13.43 24.45
C PRO A 163 4.58 12.66 23.33
N VAL A 164 4.55 11.32 23.40
CA VAL A 164 5.14 10.45 22.38
C VAL A 164 4.09 10.14 21.32
N GLN A 165 4.48 10.30 20.06
CA GLN A 165 3.59 10.07 18.91
C GLN A 165 3.63 8.62 18.49
N PHE A 166 2.45 8.05 18.24
CA PHE A 166 2.20 6.74 17.68
C PHE A 166 1.22 6.86 16.51
N THR A 167 1.12 5.78 15.76
CA THR A 167 0.18 5.66 14.65
C THR A 167 -0.51 4.31 14.72
N ALA A 168 -1.82 4.29 14.70
CA ALA A 168 -2.60 3.08 14.45
C ALA A 168 -2.65 2.87 12.93
N GLN A 169 -2.33 1.67 12.45
CA GLN A 169 -2.20 1.37 11.01
C GLN A 169 -3.03 0.14 10.64
N LEU A 170 -3.71 0.21 9.49
CA LEU A 170 -4.39 -0.94 8.88
C LEU A 170 -3.41 -1.72 8.01
N ALA A 171 -3.43 -3.04 8.09
CA ALA A 171 -2.58 -3.92 7.30
C ALA A 171 -3.22 -5.31 7.10
N ALA A 172 -2.74 -6.05 6.12
CA ALA A 172 -3.04 -7.46 5.97
C ALA A 172 -2.30 -8.30 7.03
N LEU A 173 -2.96 -9.29 7.63
CA LEU A 173 -2.32 -10.26 8.53
C LEU A 173 -1.23 -11.02 7.75
N ASN A 174 -0.06 -11.21 8.34
CA ASN A 174 1.11 -11.85 7.72
C ASN A 174 1.60 -11.15 6.43
N GLY A 175 1.10 -9.95 6.13
CA GLY A 175 1.63 -9.10 5.08
C GLY A 175 3.02 -8.57 5.45
N SER A 176 3.82 -8.26 4.46
CA SER A 176 4.92 -7.31 4.64
C SER A 176 4.33 -6.05 5.31
N ASN A 177 5.15 -5.32 6.06
CA ASN A 177 4.72 -4.14 6.84
C ASN A 177 4.01 -3.02 6.04
N SER A 178 3.46 -3.31 4.87
CA SER A 178 2.74 -2.36 4.03
C SER A 178 1.40 -1.99 4.66
N VAL A 179 1.24 -0.71 4.91
CA VAL A 179 0.01 -0.12 5.38
C VAL A 179 -0.94 -0.01 4.20
N GLN A 180 -2.19 -0.46 4.38
CA GLN A 180 -3.20 -0.49 3.32
C GLN A 180 -4.40 0.38 3.72
N PRO A 181 -4.92 1.21 2.81
CA PRO A 181 -6.08 2.03 3.12
C PRO A 181 -7.37 1.21 3.16
N LEU A 182 -8.31 1.64 3.99
CA LEU A 182 -9.68 1.14 4.00
C LEU A 182 -10.30 1.37 2.60
N ARG A 183 -10.87 0.33 1.99
CA ARG A 183 -11.42 0.43 0.63
C ARG A 183 -12.55 1.45 0.53
N ALA A 184 -12.70 2.06 -0.62
CA ALA A 184 -13.87 2.86 -0.93
C ALA A 184 -15.16 2.02 -0.80
N GLY A 185 -16.18 2.60 -0.17
CA GLY A 185 -17.45 1.93 0.10
C GLY A 185 -17.44 0.96 1.28
N ALA A 186 -16.34 0.84 2.05
CA ALA A 186 -16.37 0.17 3.34
C ALA A 186 -17.04 1.06 4.40
N ALA A 187 -17.60 0.44 5.45
CA ALA A 187 -18.02 1.18 6.63
C ALA A 187 -16.81 1.71 7.40
N PRO A 188 -16.91 2.88 8.06
CA PRO A 188 -15.86 3.37 8.94
C PRO A 188 -15.53 2.36 10.04
N VAL A 189 -14.24 2.26 10.39
CA VAL A 189 -13.72 1.37 11.42
C VAL A 189 -13.31 2.17 12.64
N VAL A 190 -13.86 1.83 13.81
CA VAL A 190 -13.56 2.48 15.08
C VAL A 190 -12.62 1.59 15.89
N VAL A 191 -11.53 2.20 16.40
CA VAL A 191 -10.50 1.57 17.23
C VAL A 191 -10.34 2.37 18.50
N GLN A 192 -10.31 1.69 19.66
CA GLN A 192 -10.03 2.34 20.95
C GLN A 192 -8.54 2.24 21.27
N ALA A 193 -7.94 3.35 21.64
CA ALA A 193 -6.62 3.38 22.26
C ALA A 193 -6.79 3.25 23.77
N MET A 194 -6.23 2.20 24.34
CA MET A 194 -6.39 1.84 25.73
C MET A 194 -5.06 1.95 26.46
N VAL A 195 -5.10 2.49 27.68
CA VAL A 195 -3.97 2.55 28.61
C VAL A 195 -4.33 1.72 29.83
N SER A 196 -3.49 0.74 30.18
CA SER A 196 -3.80 -0.19 31.28
C SER A 196 -3.82 0.48 32.66
N ASP A 197 -3.05 1.54 32.85
CA ASP A 197 -3.05 2.36 34.06
C ASP A 197 -3.12 3.86 33.67
N ALA A 198 -4.31 4.43 33.85
CA ALA A 198 -4.58 5.84 33.53
C ALA A 198 -3.91 6.82 34.52
N ALA A 199 -3.46 6.37 35.68
CA ALA A 199 -2.67 7.21 36.60
C ALA A 199 -1.24 7.45 36.08
N VAL A 200 -0.69 6.48 35.33
CA VAL A 200 0.66 6.54 34.74
C VAL A 200 0.70 7.35 33.46
N GLY A 201 -0.36 7.32 32.67
CA GLY A 201 -0.41 8.07 31.42
C GLY A 201 -1.76 8.00 30.71
N ALA A 202 -1.91 8.82 29.67
CA ALA A 202 -3.13 8.89 28.87
C ALA A 202 -2.83 8.84 27.36
N ALA A 203 -3.70 8.19 26.61
CA ALA A 203 -3.69 8.21 25.14
C ALA A 203 -4.67 9.26 24.60
N ALA A 204 -4.27 10.01 23.61
CA ALA A 204 -5.12 10.99 22.93
C ALA A 204 -4.91 10.99 21.41
N PRO A 205 -6.00 10.88 20.62
CA PRO A 205 -7.36 10.59 21.06
C PRO A 205 -7.51 9.16 21.58
N SER A 206 -8.44 8.91 22.48
CA SER A 206 -8.77 7.57 22.98
C SER A 206 -9.59 6.76 22.00
N GLN A 207 -10.23 7.40 21.02
CA GLN A 207 -10.97 6.76 19.93
C GLN A 207 -10.44 7.24 18.58
N LEU A 208 -10.14 6.31 17.70
CA LEU A 208 -9.65 6.53 16.35
C LEU A 208 -10.71 6.02 15.37
N THR A 209 -10.99 6.78 14.32
CA THR A 209 -11.95 6.39 13.30
C THR A 209 -11.26 6.41 11.94
N PHE A 210 -11.18 5.24 11.30
CA PHE A 210 -10.69 5.11 9.93
C PHE A 210 -11.86 5.27 8.96
N GLN A 211 -11.79 6.27 8.10
CA GLN A 211 -12.71 6.48 6.99
C GLN A 211 -12.21 5.73 5.74
N PRO A 212 -13.07 5.45 4.75
CA PRO A 212 -12.62 4.98 3.45
C PRO A 212 -11.49 5.86 2.88
N GLY A 213 -10.38 5.23 2.51
CA GLY A 213 -9.15 5.90 2.09
C GLY A 213 -8.10 6.07 3.19
N ASP A 214 -8.48 5.99 4.46
CA ASP A 214 -7.52 6.07 5.57
C ASP A 214 -6.75 4.75 5.71
N SER A 215 -5.46 4.83 5.88
CA SER A 215 -4.59 3.70 6.17
C SER A 215 -3.95 3.78 7.56
N ALA A 216 -3.96 4.98 8.16
CA ALA A 216 -3.33 5.25 9.43
C ALA A 216 -4.03 6.39 10.16
N GLN A 217 -4.02 6.34 11.49
CA GLN A 217 -4.54 7.38 12.38
C GLN A 217 -3.50 7.69 13.46
N ALA A 218 -3.24 8.96 13.69
CA ALA A 218 -2.28 9.41 14.69
C ALA A 218 -2.89 9.36 16.10
N LEU A 219 -2.08 8.99 17.08
CA LEU A 219 -2.38 9.14 18.50
C LEU A 219 -1.10 9.50 19.27
N SER A 220 -1.25 10.10 20.44
CA SER A 220 -0.14 10.42 21.33
C SER A 220 -0.34 9.75 22.68
N PHE A 221 0.77 9.44 23.35
CA PHE A 221 0.77 9.04 24.75
C PHE A 221 1.40 10.16 25.59
N GLN A 222 0.67 10.64 26.57
CA GLN A 222 1.13 11.62 27.56
C GLN A 222 1.48 10.91 28.85
N PRO A 223 2.76 10.92 29.32
CA PRO A 223 3.11 10.41 30.64
C PRO A 223 2.61 11.38 31.73
N LEU A 224 2.11 10.83 32.84
CA LEU A 224 1.53 11.60 33.96
C LEU A 224 2.29 11.35 35.27
N ALA A 225 2.42 10.10 35.69
CA ALA A 225 3.09 9.72 36.93
C ALA A 225 4.01 8.52 36.74
N ALA A 226 4.94 8.34 37.67
CA ALA A 226 5.87 7.19 37.65
C ALA A 226 5.11 5.87 37.81
N GLY A 227 5.48 4.88 36.99
CA GLY A 227 4.86 3.56 36.98
C GLY A 227 5.06 2.83 35.67
N PHE A 228 4.29 1.76 35.47
CA PHE A 228 4.28 0.94 34.26
C PHE A 228 2.86 0.94 33.66
N THR A 229 2.77 1.05 32.36
CA THR A 229 1.49 0.94 31.67
C THR A 229 1.67 0.33 30.28
N LEU A 230 0.60 -0.25 29.76
CA LEU A 230 0.52 -0.76 28.39
C LEU A 230 -0.38 0.18 27.57
N LEU A 231 0.18 0.73 26.50
CA LEU A 231 -0.62 1.34 25.45
C LEU A 231 -0.99 0.24 24.45
N SER A 232 -2.27 0.05 24.20
CA SER A 232 -2.79 -0.98 23.29
C SER A 232 -3.94 -0.47 22.45
N LEU A 233 -4.22 -1.19 21.34
CA LEU A 233 -5.36 -0.91 20.47
C LEU A 233 -6.39 -2.03 20.61
N SER A 234 -7.69 -1.66 20.61
CA SER A 234 -8.77 -2.66 20.51
C SER A 234 -8.74 -3.34 19.15
N VAL A 235 -9.13 -4.60 19.10
CA VAL A 235 -9.31 -5.33 17.84
C VAL A 235 -10.78 -5.18 17.42
N PRO A 236 -11.07 -4.49 16.30
CA PRO A 236 -12.44 -4.35 15.81
C PRO A 236 -13.05 -5.69 15.41
N ALA A 237 -14.37 -5.77 15.43
CA ALA A 237 -15.09 -6.97 14.98
C ALA A 237 -14.71 -7.29 13.52
N GLY A 238 -14.43 -8.57 13.23
CA GLY A 238 -13.98 -9.03 11.91
C GLY A 238 -12.50 -8.84 11.59
N PHE A 239 -11.73 -8.21 12.49
CA PHE A 239 -10.27 -8.10 12.36
C PHE A 239 -9.57 -9.24 13.10
N ALA A 240 -8.35 -9.54 12.68
CA ALA A 240 -7.47 -10.46 13.39
C ALA A 240 -6.64 -9.73 14.44
N ASP A 241 -6.16 -10.48 15.41
CA ASP A 241 -5.14 -10.01 16.34
C ASP A 241 -3.79 -9.94 15.60
N PRO A 242 -3.08 -8.80 15.61
CA PRO A 242 -1.80 -8.70 14.95
C PRO A 242 -0.74 -9.56 15.67
N LEU A 243 0.13 -10.21 14.90
CA LEU A 243 1.24 -11.01 15.44
C LEU A 243 2.28 -10.15 16.18
N SER A 244 2.35 -8.89 15.84
CA SER A 244 3.22 -7.89 16.48
C SER A 244 2.60 -6.50 16.36
N GLY A 245 3.03 -5.57 17.21
CA GLY A 245 2.55 -4.19 17.17
C GLY A 245 1.15 -3.98 17.77
N ARG A 246 0.66 -4.91 18.60
CA ARG A 246 -0.62 -4.73 19.30
C ARG A 246 -0.51 -3.74 20.44
N GLN A 247 0.63 -3.73 21.11
CA GLN A 247 0.83 -2.98 22.34
C GLN A 247 2.26 -2.50 22.51
N GLN A 248 2.46 -1.43 23.27
CA GLN A 248 3.74 -0.90 23.70
C GLN A 248 3.78 -0.84 25.23
N LEU A 249 4.77 -1.50 25.83
CA LEU A 249 5.08 -1.32 27.25
C LEU A 249 5.76 0.04 27.44
N ILE A 250 5.25 0.83 28.39
CA ILE A 250 5.78 2.14 28.72
C ILE A 250 6.13 2.17 30.20
N THR A 251 7.36 2.59 30.49
CA THR A 251 7.86 2.79 31.85
C THR A 251 8.03 4.29 32.06
N VAL A 252 7.31 4.87 33.01
CA VAL A 252 7.51 6.24 33.41
C VAL A 252 8.34 6.26 34.70
N SER A 253 9.59 6.67 34.58
CA SER A 253 10.54 6.71 35.69
C SER A 253 10.27 7.94 36.57
N PRO A 254 10.39 7.81 37.91
CA PRO A 254 10.24 8.95 38.80
C PRO A 254 11.36 9.96 38.59
N LEU A 255 11.02 11.23 38.68
CA LEU A 255 12.03 12.29 38.75
C LEU A 255 12.78 12.21 40.08
N ARG A 256 14.08 12.28 40.00
CA ARG A 256 14.95 12.32 41.19
C ARG A 256 15.71 13.62 41.21
N LEU A 257 15.85 14.18 42.39
CA LEU A 257 16.77 15.29 42.63
C LEU A 257 18.05 14.72 43.19
N VAL A 258 19.18 15.09 42.66
CA VAL A 258 20.50 14.72 43.16
C VAL A 258 21.25 15.94 43.59
N PHE A 259 21.91 15.79 44.74
CA PHE A 259 22.85 16.81 45.18
C PHE A 259 24.19 16.64 44.46
N GLY A 260 24.81 17.75 44.10
CA GLY A 260 26.19 17.72 43.60
C GLY A 260 27.10 17.05 44.64
N THR A 261 28.04 16.24 44.20
CA THR A 261 28.97 15.47 45.04
C THR A 261 30.01 16.40 45.69
N GLY A 262 30.39 16.11 46.95
CA GLY A 262 31.57 16.66 47.59
C GLY A 262 31.41 18.09 48.14
N LEU A 263 30.44 18.32 49.04
CA LEU A 263 30.32 19.57 49.74
C LEU A 263 31.26 19.63 50.94
N THR A 264 32.31 20.44 50.86
CA THR A 264 33.14 20.81 52.00
C THR A 264 32.92 22.27 52.36
N VAL A 265 32.55 22.55 53.61
CA VAL A 265 32.29 23.91 54.09
C VAL A 265 33.15 24.16 55.30
N GLY A 266 33.90 25.26 55.32
CA GLY A 266 34.68 25.70 56.46
C GLY A 266 33.80 26.20 57.61
N LYS A 267 34.33 26.16 58.83
CA LYS A 267 33.65 26.69 60.01
C LYS A 267 33.30 28.20 59.80
N ASN A 268 32.04 28.56 60.04
CA ASN A 268 31.47 29.91 59.85
C ASN A 268 31.43 30.40 58.38
N LEU A 269 31.56 29.49 57.41
CA LEU A 269 31.39 29.80 55.97
C LEU A 269 30.13 29.15 55.47
N MET A 270 29.56 29.67 54.39
CA MET A 270 28.43 29.10 53.69
C MET A 270 28.82 28.75 52.21
N ARG A 271 28.21 27.75 51.67
CA ARG A 271 28.40 27.37 50.28
C ARG A 271 27.09 26.95 49.65
N ALA A 272 26.87 27.41 48.43
CA ALA A 272 25.70 26.99 47.67
C ALA A 272 25.77 25.49 47.30
N VAL A 273 24.66 24.82 47.39
CA VAL A 273 24.49 23.42 46.97
C VAL A 273 23.71 23.43 45.64
N THR A 274 24.24 22.79 44.63
CA THR A 274 23.52 22.58 43.39
C THR A 274 22.63 21.36 43.54
N ILE A 275 21.36 21.51 43.25
CA ILE A 275 20.38 20.42 43.13
C ILE A 275 20.01 20.35 41.68
N SER A 276 20.18 19.17 41.07
CA SER A 276 19.86 18.92 39.65
C SER A 276 18.87 17.77 39.52
N PRO A 277 17.91 17.83 38.58
CA PRO A 277 17.13 16.66 38.26
C PRO A 277 18.02 15.62 37.59
N SER A 278 17.88 14.34 37.99
CA SER A 278 18.43 13.20 37.27
C SER A 278 17.27 12.44 36.64
N GLY A 279 17.23 12.36 35.32
CA GLY A 279 16.28 11.58 34.55
C GLY A 279 17.00 10.57 33.69
#